data_ab94fb1600bbd48dcae41d7103efda99
#
_entry.id   ab94fb1600bbd48dcae41d7103efda99
#
_cell.length_a   1.000
_cell.length_b   1.000
_cell.length_c   1.000
_cell.angle_alpha   90.00
_cell.angle_beta   90.00
_cell.angle_gamma   90.00
#
_symmetry.space_group_name_H-M   'P 1'
#
loop_
_entity.id
_entity.type
_entity.pdbx_description
1 polymer ?
#
loop_
_entity_poly.entity_id
_entity_poly.type
_entity_poly.pdbx_seq_one_letter_code
_entity_poly.pdbx_strand_id
1 'polypeptide(L)'
;MLSSTIIAALLAIGSALGSNGYGNTIDSRFDKLSDLTDKYTLYQVISQPDAVPAEATDNLVPSQPDAEPVEASLSSSESPAQEYSVKERCERYTMKNQGLEREYNLYRPEGLKAGAPLVIVLHGYGGSALKGKKAMMDVADKNGFAVCYPQGIKDPKGKPGWNVRYPSQEGMKTDDVKFLIALSKELQKRFDLSPKNTFLTGMSNGGDIIYLIAMRAPKAFKAMASIAGLQFNWMETEYSYKHPLPFMEVHGTQDHTSEWLGDPENKGGWGAYIPVPAAVSRIIAVNGCTEEYVTELPRREGRNQVTLYQFKAGRPAVKGGRPTEVWLYKVEGGDHSWSDKDMDTCSEIWRFFSQWID
;
A
#
# COMPACT_ATOMS: atom_id res chain seq x y z
N MET A 1 -18.74 19.88 9.08
CA MET A 1 -17.61 20.61 9.72
C MET A 1 -17.08 19.79 10.88
N LEU A 2 -16.31 18.75 10.58
CA LEU A 2 -15.61 17.88 11.56
C LEU A 2 -14.09 17.87 11.29
N SER A 3 -13.60 18.77 10.42
CA SER A 3 -12.28 18.65 9.82
C SER A 3 -11.07 18.92 10.73
N SER A 4 -11.13 19.92 11.58
CA SER A 4 -9.95 20.33 12.37
C SER A 4 -9.66 19.40 13.56
N THR A 5 -10.68 18.79 14.14
CA THR A 5 -10.57 17.94 15.34
C THR A 5 -9.97 16.58 15.00
N ILE A 6 -10.29 16.04 13.82
CA ILE A 6 -9.84 14.72 13.37
C ILE A 6 -8.34 14.75 13.01
N ILE A 7 -7.90 15.77 12.27
CA ILE A 7 -6.47 15.94 11.93
C ILE A 7 -5.63 16.17 13.19
N ALA A 8 -6.12 16.97 14.16
CA ALA A 8 -5.42 17.19 15.41
C ALA A 8 -5.27 15.90 16.24
N ALA A 9 -6.27 15.02 16.23
CA ALA A 9 -6.23 13.73 16.92
C ALA A 9 -5.26 12.75 16.26
N LEU A 10 -5.21 12.69 14.91
CA LEU A 10 -4.23 11.88 14.17
C LEU A 10 -2.79 12.33 14.44
N LEU A 11 -2.55 13.64 14.49
CA LEU A 11 -1.26 14.23 14.84
C LEU A 11 -0.83 13.88 16.28
N ALA A 12 -1.79 13.82 17.22
CA ALA A 12 -1.52 13.50 18.60
C ALA A 12 -1.22 12.01 18.87
N ILE A 13 -1.82 11.10 18.10
CA ILE A 13 -1.53 9.65 18.18
C ILE A 13 -0.10 9.36 17.69
N GLY A 14 0.35 10.03 16.63
CA GLY A 14 1.72 9.91 16.12
C GLY A 14 2.80 10.28 17.15
N SER A 15 2.51 11.24 18.05
CA SER A 15 3.47 11.68 19.09
C SER A 15 3.39 10.88 20.40
N ALA A 16 2.23 10.27 20.73
CA ALA A 16 2.05 9.55 21.98
C ALA A 16 2.65 8.13 22.00
N LEU A 17 2.83 7.51 20.82
CA LEU A 17 3.41 6.17 20.70
C LEU A 17 4.95 6.18 20.56
N GLY A 18 5.58 7.36 20.46
CA GLY A 18 7.03 7.54 20.37
C GLY A 18 7.77 7.85 21.67
N SER A 19 7.09 7.95 22.82
CA SER A 19 7.70 8.39 24.08
C SER A 19 7.93 7.27 25.07
N ASN A 20 8.84 6.33 24.75
CA ASN A 20 9.55 5.58 25.78
C ASN A 20 11.06 5.87 25.67
N GLY A 21 11.46 6.85 26.47
CA GLY A 21 12.82 7.04 27.00
C GLY A 21 13.89 7.56 26.02
N TYR A 22 14.07 8.88 25.97
CA TYR A 22 15.30 9.64 26.16
C TYR A 22 14.98 11.11 25.91
N GLY A 23 15.23 11.94 26.94
CA GLY A 23 14.93 13.36 26.95
C GLY A 23 15.75 14.16 25.95
N ASN A 24 15.08 15.12 25.29
CA ASN A 24 15.54 16.49 25.13
C ASN A 24 14.48 17.32 24.40
N THR A 25 14.07 18.42 25.07
CA THR A 25 13.41 19.64 24.58
C THR A 25 12.34 19.48 23.50
N ILE A 26 11.13 19.23 23.93
CA ILE A 26 9.91 19.39 23.12
C ILE A 26 9.55 20.87 23.15
N ASP A 27 9.32 21.45 21.96
CA ASP A 27 8.87 22.83 21.74
C ASP A 27 7.57 23.09 22.53
N SER A 28 7.57 24.10 23.40
CA SER A 28 6.52 24.46 24.35
C SER A 28 5.12 24.81 23.76
N ARG A 29 4.97 24.67 22.43
CA ARG A 29 3.68 24.84 21.75
C ARG A 29 2.76 23.63 21.83
N PHE A 30 3.24 22.48 22.34
CA PHE A 30 2.48 21.24 22.47
C PHE A 30 1.91 20.98 23.88
N ASP A 31 2.22 21.78 24.86
CA ASP A 31 1.82 21.58 26.29
C ASP A 31 0.34 21.86 26.61
N LYS A 32 -0.50 22.23 25.62
CA LYS A 32 -1.94 22.50 25.83
C LYS A 32 -2.89 21.40 25.37
N LEU A 33 -2.38 20.21 25.04
CA LEU A 33 -3.21 19.06 24.63
C LEU A 33 -3.43 18.08 25.78
N SER A 34 -3.97 18.56 26.92
CA SER A 34 -4.20 17.76 28.12
C SER A 34 -5.51 16.96 28.16
N ASP A 35 -6.34 16.97 27.10
CA ASP A 35 -7.57 16.15 27.03
C ASP A 35 -7.36 14.87 26.22
N LEU A 36 -6.94 13.83 26.95
CA LEU A 36 -6.66 12.49 26.41
C LEU A 36 -7.92 11.70 26.00
N THR A 37 -9.10 12.14 26.40
CA THR A 37 -10.38 11.44 26.14
C THR A 37 -10.79 11.46 24.68
N ASP A 38 -10.51 12.54 23.95
CA ASP A 38 -10.84 12.63 22.52
C ASP A 38 -9.91 11.82 21.61
N LYS A 39 -8.72 11.46 22.11
CA LYS A 39 -7.73 10.68 21.36
C LYS A 39 -8.14 9.22 21.13
N TYR A 40 -8.87 8.65 22.09
CA TYR A 40 -9.41 7.29 21.98
C TYR A 40 -10.62 7.22 21.04
N THR A 41 -11.40 8.27 20.94
CA THR A 41 -12.63 8.30 20.14
C THR A 41 -12.32 8.22 18.65
N LEU A 42 -11.28 8.87 18.15
CA LEU A 42 -10.93 8.82 16.75
C LEU A 42 -10.30 7.48 16.34
N TYR A 43 -9.43 6.92 17.20
CA TYR A 43 -8.92 5.58 17.01
C TYR A 43 -10.05 4.57 16.93
N GLN A 44 -11.10 4.74 17.74
CA GLN A 44 -12.32 3.92 17.68
C GLN A 44 -13.14 4.15 16.42
N VAL A 45 -13.32 5.37 15.93
CA VAL A 45 -14.08 5.67 14.71
C VAL A 45 -13.42 5.04 13.46
N ILE A 46 -12.11 5.07 13.38
CA ILE A 46 -11.38 4.45 12.26
C ILE A 46 -11.20 2.93 12.46
N SER A 47 -11.20 2.45 13.71
CA SER A 47 -10.88 1.05 14.08
C SER A 47 -12.09 0.18 14.36
N GLN A 48 -13.31 0.73 14.57
CA GLN A 48 -14.49 -0.11 14.82
C GLN A 48 -15.05 -0.69 13.51
N PRO A 49 -15.29 -2.01 13.45
CA PRO A 49 -16.32 -2.53 12.58
C PRO A 49 -17.66 -2.01 13.11
N ASP A 50 -18.53 -1.56 12.21
CA ASP A 50 -19.88 -1.07 12.56
C ASP A 50 -20.55 -2.03 13.53
N ALA A 51 -20.91 -1.54 14.73
CA ALA A 51 -21.68 -2.29 15.70
C ALA A 51 -23.10 -2.44 15.14
N VAL A 52 -23.43 -3.63 14.65
CA VAL A 52 -24.80 -4.05 14.34
C VAL A 52 -25.57 -4.09 15.67
N PRO A 53 -26.74 -3.43 15.79
CA PRO A 53 -27.57 -3.54 16.99
C PRO A 53 -28.01 -4.99 17.16
N ALA A 54 -27.72 -5.56 18.32
CA ALA A 54 -28.20 -6.88 18.70
C ALA A 54 -29.71 -6.81 18.97
N GLU A 55 -30.50 -7.40 18.09
CA GLU A 55 -31.83 -7.92 18.46
C GLU A 55 -31.79 -9.43 18.42
N ALA A 56 -32.15 -9.98 19.57
CA ALA A 56 -32.23 -11.39 19.85
C ALA A 56 -33.43 -12.05 19.14
N THR A 57 -33.25 -13.29 18.67
CA THR A 57 -34.07 -14.41 19.16
C THR A 57 -33.68 -15.72 18.45
N ASP A 58 -33.45 -16.69 19.28
CA ASP A 58 -33.60 -18.15 19.18
C ASP A 58 -34.17 -18.81 17.91
N ASN A 59 -33.49 -19.89 17.53
CA ASN A 59 -33.98 -21.27 17.37
C ASN A 59 -33.61 -21.99 16.07
N LEU A 60 -32.90 -23.12 16.30
CA LEU A 60 -33.04 -24.45 15.66
C LEU A 60 -32.56 -24.68 14.21
N VAL A 61 -31.48 -25.46 14.13
CA VAL A 61 -31.08 -26.32 13.00
C VAL A 61 -32.14 -27.41 12.76
N PRO A 62 -32.43 -27.83 11.48
CA PRO A 62 -31.81 -29.04 11.01
C PRO A 62 -31.39 -29.11 9.52
N SER A 63 -30.25 -29.83 9.35
CA SER A 63 -29.87 -30.78 8.26
C SER A 63 -30.36 -30.60 6.80
N GLN A 64 -29.36 -30.72 5.93
CA GLN A 64 -29.33 -30.88 4.46
C GLN A 64 -30.30 -31.94 3.90
N PRO A 65 -30.60 -31.93 2.57
CA PRO A 65 -29.69 -32.58 1.64
C PRO A 65 -29.54 -31.92 0.23
N ASP A 66 -28.55 -32.45 -0.47
CA ASP A 66 -28.03 -32.20 -1.81
C ASP A 66 -29.06 -31.91 -2.91
N ALA A 67 -28.72 -30.95 -3.79
CA ALA A 67 -29.20 -30.89 -5.17
C ALA A 67 -28.16 -30.24 -6.10
N GLU A 68 -27.79 -30.97 -7.13
CA GLU A 68 -26.89 -30.55 -8.23
C GLU A 68 -27.53 -29.46 -9.12
N PRO A 69 -26.70 -28.67 -9.85
CA PRO A 69 -27.18 -27.51 -10.60
C PRO A 69 -27.65 -27.90 -11.99
N VAL A 70 -28.78 -27.32 -12.37
CA VAL A 70 -29.30 -27.34 -13.75
C VAL A 70 -28.66 -26.18 -14.52
N GLU A 71 -27.95 -26.54 -15.60
CA GLU A 71 -27.43 -25.59 -16.59
C GLU A 71 -28.57 -24.89 -17.34
N ALA A 72 -28.57 -23.57 -17.34
CA ALA A 72 -29.34 -22.75 -18.26
C ALA A 72 -28.38 -21.97 -19.17
N SER A 73 -28.24 -22.42 -20.41
CA SER A 73 -27.54 -21.78 -21.49
C SER A 73 -28.21 -20.48 -21.91
N LEU A 74 -27.52 -19.35 -21.79
CA LEU A 74 -27.82 -18.14 -22.55
C LEU A 74 -26.55 -17.72 -23.30
N SER A 75 -26.56 -17.96 -24.61
CA SER A 75 -25.53 -17.55 -25.56
C SER A 75 -25.59 -16.05 -25.77
N SER A 76 -24.60 -15.30 -25.30
CA SER A 76 -24.18 -14.03 -25.87
C SER A 76 -22.74 -14.19 -26.36
N SER A 77 -22.55 -14.14 -27.66
CA SER A 77 -21.24 -14.24 -28.33
C SER A 77 -20.44 -12.95 -28.15
N GLU A 78 -19.82 -12.80 -27.01
CA GLU A 78 -18.62 -11.98 -26.87
C GLU A 78 -17.43 -12.96 -26.84
N SER A 79 -16.54 -12.83 -27.84
CA SER A 79 -15.29 -13.58 -27.85
C SER A 79 -14.59 -13.35 -26.50
N PRO A 80 -14.20 -14.41 -25.77
CA PRO A 80 -13.48 -14.20 -24.52
C PRO A 80 -12.19 -13.46 -24.84
N ALA A 81 -12.02 -12.28 -24.26
CA ALA A 81 -10.76 -11.54 -24.34
C ALA A 81 -9.66 -12.48 -23.88
N GLN A 82 -8.75 -12.82 -24.78
CA GLN A 82 -7.69 -13.78 -24.54
C GLN A 82 -6.88 -13.35 -23.33
N GLU A 83 -6.94 -14.11 -22.23
CA GLU A 83 -6.34 -13.75 -20.95
C GLU A 83 -4.83 -13.97 -20.98
N TYR A 84 -4.09 -12.97 -21.48
CA TYR A 84 -2.63 -12.99 -21.51
C TYR A 84 -2.05 -12.89 -20.10
N SER A 85 -1.06 -13.71 -19.80
CA SER A 85 -0.30 -13.66 -18.55
C SER A 85 0.75 -12.53 -18.58
N VAL A 86 1.28 -12.13 -17.41
CA VAL A 86 2.43 -11.22 -17.33
C VAL A 86 3.61 -11.74 -18.16
N LYS A 87 3.82 -13.07 -18.16
CA LYS A 87 4.89 -13.72 -18.92
C LYS A 87 4.79 -13.48 -20.44
N GLU A 88 3.58 -13.45 -20.98
CA GLU A 88 3.35 -13.31 -22.43
C GLU A 88 3.44 -11.86 -22.89
N ARG A 89 3.12 -10.90 -22.02
CA ARG A 89 3.11 -9.48 -22.36
C ARG A 89 4.40 -8.74 -22.00
N CYS A 90 5.27 -9.31 -21.15
CA CYS A 90 6.46 -8.67 -20.65
C CYS A 90 7.75 -9.25 -21.25
N GLU A 91 8.73 -8.38 -21.47
CA GLU A 91 10.09 -8.77 -21.73
C GLU A 91 10.85 -9.02 -20.43
N ARG A 92 11.60 -10.15 -20.36
CA ARG A 92 12.39 -10.51 -19.17
C ARG A 92 13.81 -9.99 -19.28
N TYR A 93 14.30 -9.42 -18.17
CA TYR A 93 15.63 -8.88 -18.07
C TYR A 93 16.29 -9.27 -16.76
N THR A 94 17.62 -9.13 -16.71
CA THR A 94 18.42 -9.24 -15.49
C THR A 94 19.32 -8.02 -15.32
N MET A 95 19.70 -7.75 -14.06
CA MET A 95 20.74 -6.79 -13.71
C MET A 95 21.56 -7.28 -12.53
N LYS A 96 22.83 -6.91 -12.47
CA LYS A 96 23.68 -7.17 -11.30
C LYS A 96 23.48 -6.08 -10.25
N ASN A 97 23.17 -6.49 -9.02
CA ASN A 97 23.05 -5.58 -7.88
C ASN A 97 23.52 -6.26 -6.59
N GLN A 98 24.40 -5.63 -5.83
CA GLN A 98 24.97 -6.16 -4.58
C GLN A 98 25.62 -7.55 -4.76
N GLY A 99 26.27 -7.80 -5.90
CA GLY A 99 26.91 -9.07 -6.23
C GLY A 99 25.95 -10.19 -6.66
N LEU A 100 24.66 -9.93 -6.70
CA LEU A 100 23.62 -10.86 -7.10
C LEU A 100 23.07 -10.51 -8.48
N GLU A 101 22.66 -11.54 -9.24
CA GLU A 101 21.82 -11.34 -10.41
C GLU A 101 20.37 -11.20 -9.97
N ARG A 102 19.71 -10.10 -10.37
CA ARG A 102 18.32 -9.77 -10.06
C ARG A 102 17.51 -9.76 -11.35
N GLU A 103 16.36 -10.40 -11.32
CA GLU A 103 15.45 -10.52 -12.46
C GLU A 103 14.32 -9.50 -12.37
N TYR A 104 13.85 -9.04 -13.53
CA TYR A 104 12.61 -8.25 -13.64
C TYR A 104 11.94 -8.47 -15.00
N ASN A 105 10.63 -8.26 -15.04
CA ASN A 105 9.84 -8.27 -16.25
C ASN A 105 9.36 -6.85 -16.53
N LEU A 106 9.52 -6.38 -17.77
CA LEU A 106 9.13 -5.04 -18.17
C LEU A 106 8.03 -5.13 -19.23
N TYR A 107 6.92 -4.48 -18.93
CA TYR A 107 5.84 -4.23 -19.87
C TYR A 107 5.94 -2.82 -20.43
N ARG A 108 5.84 -2.68 -21.73
CA ARG A 108 5.76 -1.39 -22.43
C ARG A 108 4.60 -1.44 -23.41
N PRO A 109 3.57 -0.60 -23.27
CA PRO A 109 2.51 -0.46 -24.26
C PRO A 109 3.08 -0.19 -25.64
N GLU A 110 2.39 -0.66 -26.67
CA GLU A 110 2.74 -0.33 -28.05
C GLU A 110 2.67 1.20 -28.27
N GLY A 111 3.66 1.74 -28.95
CA GLY A 111 3.76 3.19 -29.18
C GLY A 111 4.09 4.04 -27.94
N LEU A 112 4.61 3.42 -26.86
CA LEU A 112 5.01 4.14 -25.66
C LEU A 112 6.03 5.24 -26.01
N LYS A 113 5.77 6.47 -25.57
CA LYS A 113 6.62 7.65 -25.87
C LYS A 113 7.89 7.64 -25.01
N ALA A 114 8.95 8.22 -25.56
CA ALA A 114 10.16 8.56 -24.80
C ALA A 114 9.80 9.46 -23.59
N GLY A 115 10.45 9.22 -22.46
CA GLY A 115 10.15 9.95 -21.21
C GLY A 115 8.82 9.57 -20.56
N ALA A 116 8.19 8.45 -20.98
CA ALA A 116 6.96 7.97 -20.36
C ALA A 116 7.14 7.64 -18.87
N PRO A 117 6.08 7.75 -18.06
CA PRO A 117 6.11 7.35 -16.66
C PRO A 117 6.41 5.85 -16.47
N LEU A 118 6.95 5.51 -15.31
CA LEU A 118 7.25 4.13 -14.89
C LEU A 118 6.51 3.81 -13.60
N VAL A 119 5.80 2.68 -13.56
CA VAL A 119 5.26 2.09 -12.34
C VAL A 119 5.98 0.78 -12.03
N ILE A 120 6.59 0.66 -10.86
CA ILE A 120 7.19 -0.59 -10.37
C ILE A 120 6.17 -1.25 -9.45
N VAL A 121 5.84 -2.53 -9.70
CA VAL A 121 4.82 -3.32 -8.98
C VAL A 121 5.47 -4.50 -8.28
N LEU A 122 5.41 -4.50 -6.94
CA LEU A 122 6.06 -5.48 -6.09
C LEU A 122 5.09 -6.61 -5.70
N HIS A 123 5.56 -7.85 -5.82
CA HIS A 123 4.80 -9.03 -5.36
C HIS A 123 4.88 -9.19 -3.83
N GLY A 124 3.96 -9.95 -3.23
CA GLY A 124 3.98 -10.35 -1.83
C GLY A 124 4.99 -11.47 -1.53
N TYR A 125 5.12 -11.85 -0.26
CA TYR A 125 6.01 -12.92 0.19
C TYR A 125 5.64 -14.26 -0.45
N GLY A 126 6.63 -15.00 -0.92
CA GLY A 126 6.42 -16.25 -1.67
C GLY A 126 5.90 -16.04 -3.10
N GLY A 127 5.70 -14.78 -3.52
CA GLY A 127 5.17 -14.42 -4.83
C GLY A 127 6.20 -14.48 -5.95
N SER A 128 5.75 -14.10 -7.14
CA SER A 128 6.57 -14.11 -8.35
C SER A 128 6.27 -12.91 -9.24
N ALA A 129 7.31 -12.36 -9.84
CA ALA A 129 7.20 -11.34 -10.87
C ALA A 129 6.37 -11.78 -12.09
N LEU A 130 6.36 -13.10 -12.38
CA LEU A 130 5.56 -13.67 -13.47
C LEU A 130 4.06 -13.78 -13.16
N LYS A 131 3.69 -13.69 -11.88
CA LYS A 131 2.31 -13.63 -11.38
C LYS A 131 1.95 -12.22 -10.92
N GLY A 132 2.64 -11.21 -11.45
CA GLY A 132 2.41 -9.81 -11.15
C GLY A 132 0.98 -9.37 -11.46
N LYS A 133 0.64 -8.20 -10.97
CA LYS A 133 -0.70 -7.61 -11.11
C LYS A 133 -1.00 -7.23 -12.57
N LYS A 134 -1.57 -8.17 -13.34
CA LYS A 134 -1.88 -8.02 -14.78
C LYS A 134 -2.71 -6.76 -15.07
N ALA A 135 -3.72 -6.48 -14.24
CA ALA A 135 -4.58 -5.32 -14.41
C ALA A 135 -3.81 -3.98 -14.51
N MET A 136 -2.59 -3.89 -13.93
CA MET A 136 -1.76 -2.69 -14.08
C MET A 136 -1.26 -2.49 -15.51
N MET A 137 -1.07 -3.56 -16.30
CA MET A 137 -0.72 -3.44 -17.72
C MET A 137 -1.89 -2.91 -18.55
N ASP A 138 -3.13 -3.32 -18.21
CA ASP A 138 -4.32 -2.83 -18.88
C ASP A 138 -4.59 -1.35 -18.61
N VAL A 139 -4.24 -0.90 -17.39
CA VAL A 139 -4.24 0.53 -17.03
C VAL A 139 -3.11 1.27 -17.77
N ALA A 140 -1.95 0.64 -17.93
CA ALA A 140 -0.82 1.21 -18.67
C ALA A 140 -1.12 1.42 -20.16
N ASP A 141 -1.82 0.49 -20.80
CA ASP A 141 -2.27 0.62 -22.20
C ASP A 141 -3.14 1.86 -22.42
N LYS A 142 -4.04 2.10 -21.47
CA LYS A 142 -4.97 3.24 -21.55
C LYS A 142 -4.31 4.59 -21.25
N ASN A 143 -3.19 4.59 -20.52
CA ASN A 143 -2.62 5.80 -19.94
C ASN A 143 -1.17 6.10 -20.39
N GLY A 144 -0.52 5.20 -21.13
CA GLY A 144 0.80 5.44 -21.71
C GLY A 144 1.94 5.48 -20.70
N PHE A 145 2.07 4.46 -19.85
CA PHE A 145 3.20 4.29 -18.94
C PHE A 145 3.78 2.87 -19.00
N ALA A 146 5.04 2.70 -18.61
CA ALA A 146 5.67 1.38 -18.50
C ALA A 146 5.41 0.74 -17.13
N VAL A 147 5.33 -0.60 -17.07
CA VAL A 147 5.19 -1.35 -15.83
C VAL A 147 6.35 -2.32 -15.64
N CYS A 148 7.00 -2.29 -14.49
CA CYS A 148 8.06 -3.23 -14.15
C CYS A 148 7.63 -4.13 -12.99
N TYR A 149 7.83 -5.44 -13.15
CA TYR A 149 7.61 -6.45 -12.12
C TYR A 149 8.96 -7.08 -11.75
N PRO A 150 9.66 -6.56 -10.73
CA PRO A 150 10.91 -7.17 -10.27
C PRO A 150 10.66 -8.42 -9.43
N GLN A 151 11.66 -9.33 -9.40
CA GLN A 151 11.65 -10.55 -8.59
C GLN A 151 12.41 -10.33 -7.28
N GLY A 152 11.75 -10.61 -6.16
CA GLY A 152 12.36 -10.67 -4.84
C GLY A 152 13.33 -11.84 -4.70
N ILE A 153 14.30 -11.72 -3.79
CA ILE A 153 15.26 -12.79 -3.49
C ILE A 153 14.62 -13.83 -2.57
N LYS A 154 15.03 -15.08 -2.74
CA LYS A 154 14.64 -16.16 -1.84
C LYS A 154 15.31 -16.01 -0.48
N ASP A 155 14.52 -16.11 0.56
CA ASP A 155 14.99 -16.19 1.94
C ASP A 155 15.62 -17.57 2.26
N PRO A 156 16.16 -17.79 3.48
CA PRO A 156 16.69 -19.08 3.90
C PRO A 156 15.68 -20.25 3.84
N LYS A 157 14.37 -19.96 3.84
CA LYS A 157 13.30 -20.97 3.65
C LYS A 157 12.94 -21.20 2.19
N GLY A 158 13.65 -20.55 1.25
CA GLY A 158 13.42 -20.67 -0.18
C GLY A 158 12.25 -19.86 -0.72
N LYS A 159 11.65 -18.96 0.07
CA LYS A 159 10.52 -18.12 -0.33
C LYS A 159 11.02 -16.78 -0.88
N PRO A 160 10.65 -16.39 -2.11
CA PRO A 160 11.02 -15.09 -2.64
C PRO A 160 10.26 -13.96 -1.93
N GLY A 161 10.93 -12.84 -1.71
CA GLY A 161 10.35 -11.67 -1.05
C GLY A 161 11.32 -10.50 -1.00
N TRP A 162 10.87 -9.42 -0.40
CA TRP A 162 11.63 -8.21 -0.13
C TRP A 162 12.11 -8.26 1.30
N ASN A 163 13.37 -8.00 1.53
CA ASN A 163 13.95 -8.07 2.86
C ASN A 163 13.47 -6.89 3.73
N VAL A 164 12.50 -7.20 4.57
CA VAL A 164 11.93 -6.32 5.60
C VAL A 164 12.16 -6.90 7.00
N ARG A 165 13.13 -7.82 7.10
CA ARG A 165 13.50 -8.50 8.34
C ARG A 165 12.38 -9.32 8.97
N TYR A 166 11.62 -10.03 8.16
CA TYR A 166 10.78 -11.09 8.70
C TYR A 166 11.63 -12.09 9.49
N PRO A 167 11.11 -12.79 10.51
CA PRO A 167 11.86 -13.86 11.18
C PRO A 167 12.40 -14.92 10.21
N SER A 168 11.70 -15.20 9.11
CA SER A 168 12.16 -16.10 8.04
C SER A 168 13.32 -15.54 7.21
N GLN A 169 13.58 -14.25 7.28
CA GLN A 169 14.63 -13.53 6.54
C GLN A 169 15.88 -13.28 7.40
N GLU A 170 15.94 -13.86 8.60
CA GLU A 170 17.11 -13.72 9.47
C GLU A 170 18.40 -14.15 8.75
N GLY A 171 19.45 -13.35 8.90
CA GLY A 171 20.74 -13.57 8.23
C GLY A 171 20.82 -13.07 6.79
N MET A 172 19.72 -12.66 6.15
CA MET A 172 19.77 -12.03 4.83
C MET A 172 20.52 -10.70 4.89
N LYS A 173 21.46 -10.52 3.94
CA LYS A 173 22.28 -9.29 3.83
C LYS A 173 21.85 -8.39 2.67
N THR A 174 20.83 -8.78 1.92
CA THR A 174 20.31 -8.00 0.78
C THR A 174 19.64 -6.74 1.26
N ASP A 175 19.94 -5.61 0.62
CA ASP A 175 19.25 -4.34 0.81
C ASP A 175 18.34 -4.07 -0.41
N ASP A 176 17.08 -4.50 -0.30
CA ASP A 176 16.14 -4.35 -1.40
C ASP A 176 15.70 -2.90 -1.63
N VAL A 177 15.83 -2.01 -0.65
CA VAL A 177 15.67 -0.55 -0.85
C VAL A 177 16.70 -0.05 -1.87
N LYS A 178 17.99 -0.41 -1.69
CA LYS A 178 19.04 -0.05 -2.65
C LYS A 178 18.81 -0.69 -4.01
N PHE A 179 18.34 -1.94 -4.04
CA PHE A 179 18.04 -2.62 -5.30
C PHE A 179 16.94 -1.90 -6.08
N LEU A 180 15.80 -1.59 -5.45
CA LEU A 180 14.67 -0.95 -6.13
C LEU A 180 15.02 0.46 -6.65
N ILE A 181 15.84 1.21 -5.92
CA ILE A 181 16.38 2.49 -6.38
C ILE A 181 17.33 2.31 -7.57
N ALA A 182 18.20 1.32 -7.54
CA ALA A 182 19.11 1.02 -8.65
C ALA A 182 18.33 0.57 -9.89
N LEU A 183 17.34 -0.30 -9.70
CA LEU A 183 16.45 -0.78 -10.77
C LEU A 183 15.71 0.39 -11.44
N SER A 184 15.14 1.31 -10.66
CA SER A 184 14.44 2.47 -11.24
C SER A 184 15.34 3.29 -12.15
N LYS A 185 16.59 3.54 -11.73
CA LYS A 185 17.59 4.29 -12.53
C LYS A 185 18.04 3.53 -13.78
N GLU A 186 18.21 2.21 -13.67
CA GLU A 186 18.52 1.35 -14.83
C GLU A 186 17.39 1.40 -15.87
N LEU A 187 16.14 1.27 -15.45
CA LEU A 187 14.97 1.32 -16.31
C LEU A 187 14.82 2.67 -17.00
N GLN A 188 14.97 3.77 -16.25
CA GLN A 188 14.93 5.14 -16.77
C GLN A 188 15.97 5.33 -17.87
N LYS A 189 17.21 4.90 -17.63
CA LYS A 189 18.30 5.07 -18.59
C LYS A 189 18.19 4.14 -19.79
N ARG A 190 17.90 2.86 -19.54
CA ARG A 190 17.96 1.81 -20.57
C ARG A 190 16.79 1.90 -21.54
N PHE A 191 15.62 2.34 -21.08
CA PHE A 191 14.38 2.33 -21.85
C PHE A 191 13.82 3.74 -22.08
N ASP A 192 14.62 4.77 -21.83
CA ASP A 192 14.23 6.17 -22.00
C ASP A 192 12.92 6.51 -21.28
N LEU A 193 12.80 6.08 -20.02
CA LEU A 193 11.64 6.37 -19.17
C LEU A 193 11.90 7.60 -18.30
N SER A 194 10.83 8.23 -17.81
CA SER A 194 10.93 9.46 -17.03
C SER A 194 11.66 9.27 -15.70
N PRO A 195 12.77 9.98 -15.44
CA PRO A 195 13.42 9.98 -14.13
C PRO A 195 12.61 10.73 -13.07
N LYS A 196 11.66 11.59 -13.48
CA LYS A 196 10.81 12.37 -12.57
C LYS A 196 9.50 11.67 -12.23
N ASN A 197 8.96 10.88 -13.16
CA ASN A 197 7.65 10.26 -13.05
C ASN A 197 7.80 8.74 -12.87
N THR A 198 8.50 8.34 -11.81
CA THR A 198 8.66 6.94 -11.41
C THR A 198 7.94 6.70 -10.09
N PHE A 199 7.05 5.71 -10.10
CA PHE A 199 6.12 5.37 -9.03
C PHE A 199 6.36 3.95 -8.53
N LEU A 200 5.96 3.67 -7.29
CA LEU A 200 6.14 2.36 -6.65
C LEU A 200 4.85 1.89 -6.00
N THR A 201 4.43 0.67 -6.30
CA THR A 201 3.32 0.01 -5.62
C THR A 201 3.64 -1.46 -5.35
N GLY A 202 2.94 -2.06 -4.40
CA GLY A 202 3.12 -3.47 -4.07
C GLY A 202 2.16 -3.92 -2.98
N MET A 203 1.94 -5.24 -2.91
CA MET A 203 1.01 -5.84 -1.96
C MET A 203 1.75 -6.65 -0.91
N SER A 204 1.20 -6.67 0.34
CA SER A 204 1.71 -7.49 1.43
C SER A 204 3.19 -7.16 1.69
N ASN A 205 4.10 -8.12 1.68
CA ASN A 205 5.55 -7.88 1.75
C ASN A 205 6.05 -6.81 0.75
N GLY A 206 5.42 -6.69 -0.44
CA GLY A 206 5.68 -5.59 -1.37
C GLY A 206 5.17 -4.24 -0.86
N GLY A 207 4.12 -4.22 -0.07
CA GLY A 207 3.62 -3.05 0.64
C GLY A 207 4.51 -2.68 1.85
N ASP A 208 4.99 -3.69 2.58
CA ASP A 208 5.86 -3.48 3.75
C ASP A 208 7.16 -2.76 3.39
N ILE A 209 7.80 -3.19 2.29
CA ILE A 209 9.05 -2.52 1.87
C ILE A 209 8.78 -1.10 1.39
N ILE A 210 7.57 -0.76 0.96
CA ILE A 210 7.20 0.61 0.60
C ILE A 210 7.22 1.51 1.84
N TYR A 211 6.73 1.07 3.00
CA TYR A 211 6.89 1.80 4.25
C TYR A 211 8.36 2.01 4.61
N LEU A 212 9.19 0.98 4.45
CA LEU A 212 10.63 1.10 4.69
C LEU A 212 11.30 2.10 3.73
N ILE A 213 10.93 2.10 2.44
CA ILE A 213 11.43 3.06 1.44
C ILE A 213 10.97 4.47 1.79
N ALA A 214 9.72 4.65 2.21
CA ALA A 214 9.18 5.95 2.61
C ALA A 214 9.97 6.59 3.77
N MET A 215 10.53 5.78 4.68
CA MET A 215 11.41 6.26 5.75
C MET A 215 12.86 6.47 5.28
N ARG A 216 13.43 5.49 4.55
CA ARG A 216 14.86 5.49 4.19
C ARG A 216 15.20 6.35 2.99
N ALA A 217 14.29 6.42 2.01
CA ALA A 217 14.52 7.06 0.72
C ALA A 217 13.24 7.73 0.16
N PRO A 218 12.61 8.65 0.91
CA PRO A 218 11.31 9.24 0.55
C PRO A 218 11.29 9.96 -0.80
N LYS A 219 12.45 10.34 -1.33
CA LYS A 219 12.60 11.05 -2.61
C LYS A 219 12.94 10.13 -3.78
N ALA A 220 13.03 8.81 -3.55
CA ALA A 220 13.42 7.86 -4.60
C ALA A 220 12.32 7.63 -5.63
N PHE A 221 11.08 7.78 -5.23
CA PHE A 221 9.89 7.63 -6.08
C PHE A 221 9.00 8.86 -5.94
N LYS A 222 8.33 9.23 -7.02
CA LYS A 222 7.47 10.43 -7.09
C LYS A 222 6.25 10.33 -6.18
N ALA A 223 5.65 9.14 -6.12
CA ALA A 223 4.60 8.75 -5.18
C ALA A 223 4.66 7.23 -4.94
N MET A 224 4.10 6.78 -3.82
CA MET A 224 4.11 5.38 -3.40
C MET A 224 2.70 4.94 -2.99
N ALA A 225 2.36 3.68 -3.31
CA ALA A 225 1.08 3.07 -2.92
C ALA A 225 1.32 1.67 -2.33
N SER A 226 1.03 1.49 -1.06
CA SER A 226 1.09 0.22 -0.35
C SER A 226 -0.30 -0.42 -0.33
N ILE A 227 -0.37 -1.72 -0.56
CA ILE A 227 -1.61 -2.51 -0.55
C ILE A 227 -1.45 -3.63 0.48
N ALA A 228 -2.27 -3.64 1.51
CA ALA A 228 -2.22 -4.59 2.62
C ALA A 228 -0.79 -4.70 3.23
N GLY A 229 -0.08 -3.57 3.31
CA GLY A 229 1.29 -3.49 3.82
C GLY A 229 1.35 -3.14 5.30
N LEU A 230 2.49 -3.45 5.92
CA LEU A 230 2.74 -3.28 7.35
C LEU A 230 3.92 -2.34 7.61
N GLN A 231 3.78 -1.51 8.63
CA GLN A 231 4.90 -0.78 9.21
C GLN A 231 5.36 -1.49 10.49
N PHE A 232 6.53 -2.14 10.45
CA PHE A 232 7.08 -2.86 11.60
C PHE A 232 7.65 -1.91 12.65
N ASN A 233 7.53 -2.30 13.93
CA ASN A 233 8.03 -1.51 15.06
C ASN A 233 9.54 -1.23 14.93
N TRP A 234 10.34 -2.19 14.45
CA TRP A 234 11.77 -1.99 14.26
C TRP A 234 12.12 -0.87 13.27
N MET A 235 11.23 -0.59 12.30
CA MET A 235 11.46 0.50 11.35
C MET A 235 11.53 1.85 12.06
N GLU A 236 10.69 2.08 13.08
CA GLU A 236 10.69 3.34 13.84
C GLU A 236 11.85 3.45 14.83
N THR A 237 12.40 2.33 15.28
CA THR A 237 13.59 2.36 16.14
C THR A 237 14.85 2.76 15.38
N GLU A 238 14.91 2.47 14.08
CA GLU A 238 16.10 2.75 13.26
C GLU A 238 15.93 3.94 12.31
N TYR A 239 14.71 4.22 11.89
CA TYR A 239 14.40 5.25 10.90
C TYR A 239 13.22 6.11 11.36
N SER A 240 13.10 7.27 10.75
CA SER A 240 11.96 8.16 10.90
C SER A 240 11.57 8.78 9.56
N TYR A 241 10.32 9.10 9.40
CA TYR A 241 9.90 9.93 8.27
C TYR A 241 10.51 11.32 8.37
N LYS A 242 11.26 11.73 7.36
CA LYS A 242 12.01 13.01 7.38
C LYS A 242 11.50 14.02 6.35
N HIS A 243 10.82 13.54 5.33
CA HIS A 243 10.39 14.38 4.22
C HIS A 243 8.94 14.08 3.85
N PRO A 244 8.15 15.10 3.48
CA PRO A 244 6.85 14.91 2.90
C PRO A 244 6.92 14.07 1.63
N LEU A 245 5.94 13.20 1.42
CA LEU A 245 5.82 12.36 0.23
C LEU A 245 4.34 12.05 -0.06
N PRO A 246 3.93 11.96 -1.33
CA PRO A 246 2.62 11.45 -1.69
C PRO A 246 2.54 9.94 -1.38
N PHE A 247 1.55 9.53 -0.59
CA PHE A 247 1.42 8.15 -0.13
C PHE A 247 -0.03 7.68 -0.19
N MET A 248 -0.22 6.42 -0.57
CA MET A 248 -1.52 5.75 -0.58
C MET A 248 -1.40 4.41 0.15
N GLU A 249 -2.42 4.06 0.94
CA GLU A 249 -2.62 2.74 1.52
C GLU A 249 -4.00 2.22 1.13
N VAL A 250 -4.09 0.92 0.81
CA VAL A 250 -5.35 0.19 0.64
C VAL A 250 -5.35 -0.99 1.58
N HIS A 251 -6.34 -1.10 2.47
CA HIS A 251 -6.32 -2.17 3.48
C HIS A 251 -7.72 -2.66 3.85
N GLY A 252 -7.84 -3.98 3.99
CA GLY A 252 -9.04 -4.65 4.48
C GLY A 252 -9.12 -4.66 6.01
N THR A 253 -10.29 -4.39 6.60
CA THR A 253 -10.43 -4.37 8.07
C THR A 253 -10.49 -5.77 8.70
N GLN A 254 -10.73 -6.82 7.89
CA GLN A 254 -10.66 -8.24 8.29
C GLN A 254 -9.49 -8.97 7.64
N ASP A 255 -8.41 -8.25 7.34
CA ASP A 255 -7.17 -8.86 6.92
C ASP A 255 -6.54 -9.60 8.12
N HIS A 256 -6.51 -10.94 8.05
CA HIS A 256 -5.95 -11.81 9.09
C HIS A 256 -4.47 -12.15 8.87
N THR A 257 -3.86 -11.65 7.79
CA THR A 257 -2.43 -11.80 7.51
C THR A 257 -1.65 -10.54 7.89
N SER A 258 -2.20 -9.39 7.50
CA SER A 258 -1.71 -8.05 7.82
C SER A 258 -2.80 -7.33 8.62
N GLU A 259 -2.86 -7.56 9.93
CA GLU A 259 -4.00 -7.13 10.74
C GLU A 259 -4.15 -5.61 10.77
N TRP A 260 -5.36 -5.12 10.49
CA TRP A 260 -5.71 -3.70 10.53
C TRP A 260 -5.36 -3.04 11.86
N LEU A 261 -5.57 -3.75 12.97
CA LEU A 261 -5.30 -3.27 14.34
C LEU A 261 -3.85 -3.48 14.79
N GLY A 262 -2.99 -4.01 13.92
CA GLY A 262 -1.60 -4.30 14.25
C GLY A 262 -1.41 -5.58 15.06
N ASP A 263 -0.15 -6.01 15.15
CA ASP A 263 0.26 -7.18 15.94
C ASP A 263 1.51 -6.84 16.77
N PRO A 264 1.36 -6.11 17.88
CA PRO A 264 2.50 -5.70 18.70
C PRO A 264 3.18 -6.87 19.43
N GLU A 265 2.49 -8.00 19.55
CA GLU A 265 3.00 -9.23 20.23
C GLU A 265 3.57 -10.24 19.24
N ASN A 266 3.54 -9.95 17.92
CA ASN A 266 4.01 -10.84 16.85
C ASN A 266 3.34 -12.24 16.87
N LYS A 267 2.04 -12.30 17.09
CA LYS A 267 1.26 -13.55 17.06
C LYS A 267 1.21 -14.18 15.68
N GLY A 268 1.15 -13.34 14.63
CA GLY A 268 1.17 -13.75 13.22
C GLY A 268 2.54 -14.23 12.72
N GLY A 269 3.62 -13.96 13.47
CA GLY A 269 4.98 -14.44 13.14
C GLY A 269 5.68 -13.66 12.02
N TRP A 270 5.16 -12.51 11.60
CA TRP A 270 5.78 -11.64 10.58
C TRP A 270 6.78 -10.64 11.17
N GLY A 271 6.78 -10.44 12.49
CA GLY A 271 7.42 -9.37 13.25
C GLY A 271 6.35 -8.48 13.88
N ALA A 272 6.67 -7.78 14.97
CA ALA A 272 5.74 -6.86 15.60
C ALA A 272 5.52 -5.61 14.73
N TYR A 273 4.26 -5.20 14.52
CA TYR A 273 3.88 -4.05 13.70
C TYR A 273 2.72 -3.26 14.31
N ILE A 274 2.65 -1.99 13.94
CA ILE A 274 1.65 -1.06 14.44
C ILE A 274 0.35 -1.14 13.63
N PRO A 275 -0.79 -0.65 14.19
CA PRO A 275 -2.04 -0.52 13.45
C PRO A 275 -1.89 0.29 12.16
N VAL A 276 -2.60 -0.12 11.11
CA VAL A 276 -2.59 0.57 9.80
C VAL A 276 -2.96 2.05 9.91
N PRO A 277 -4.03 2.45 10.65
CA PRO A 277 -4.34 3.88 10.83
C PRO A 277 -3.21 4.65 11.51
N ALA A 278 -2.49 4.01 12.44
CA ALA A 278 -1.35 4.64 13.11
C ALA A 278 -0.17 4.83 12.14
N ALA A 279 0.13 3.85 11.29
CA ALA A 279 1.17 3.97 10.27
C ALA A 279 0.88 5.10 9.28
N VAL A 280 -0.34 5.19 8.79
CA VAL A 280 -0.78 6.25 7.87
C VAL A 280 -0.74 7.62 8.55
N SER A 281 -1.14 7.73 9.83
CA SER A 281 -1.13 8.98 10.59
C SER A 281 0.27 9.60 10.72
N ARG A 282 1.33 8.77 10.80
CA ARG A 282 2.72 9.24 10.82
C ARG A 282 3.11 9.96 9.53
N ILE A 283 2.65 9.44 8.40
CA ILE A 283 2.91 10.06 7.09
C ILE A 283 2.10 11.34 6.93
N ILE A 284 0.84 11.36 7.40
CA ILE A 284 0.00 12.57 7.44
C ILE A 284 0.69 13.66 8.26
N ALA A 285 1.22 13.30 9.44
CA ALA A 285 1.91 14.23 10.33
C ALA A 285 3.18 14.82 9.68
N VAL A 286 4.01 13.98 9.06
CA VAL A 286 5.21 14.44 8.36
C VAL A 286 4.86 15.28 7.13
N ASN A 287 3.81 14.92 6.41
CA ASN A 287 3.32 15.74 5.31
C ASN A 287 2.74 17.08 5.81
N GLY A 288 2.24 17.12 7.04
CA GLY A 288 1.56 18.28 7.60
C GLY A 288 0.24 18.58 6.90
N CYS A 289 -0.51 17.52 6.55
CA CYS A 289 -1.81 17.68 5.91
C CYS A 289 -2.79 18.38 6.85
N THR A 290 -3.54 19.36 6.35
CA THR A 290 -4.46 20.21 7.12
C THR A 290 -5.92 20.05 6.71
N GLU A 291 -6.19 19.33 5.64
CA GLU A 291 -7.53 19.10 5.12
C GLU A 291 -7.81 17.61 5.04
N GLU A 292 -9.05 17.22 5.33
CA GLU A 292 -9.53 15.84 5.23
C GLU A 292 -10.83 15.79 4.42
N TYR A 293 -10.91 14.83 3.51
CA TYR A 293 -12.10 14.52 2.73
C TYR A 293 -12.38 13.02 2.84
N VAL A 294 -13.64 12.68 3.07
CA VAL A 294 -14.11 11.29 3.17
C VAL A 294 -15.13 11.03 2.07
N THR A 295 -14.94 9.96 1.32
CA THR A 295 -15.82 9.58 0.21
C THR A 295 -16.06 8.08 0.27
N GLU A 296 -17.31 7.67 0.37
CA GLU A 296 -17.70 6.28 0.14
C GLU A 296 -17.72 6.02 -1.37
N LEU A 297 -16.99 5.00 -1.81
CA LEU A 297 -17.03 4.56 -3.20
C LEU A 297 -18.37 3.83 -3.46
N PRO A 298 -18.89 3.89 -4.70
CA PRO A 298 -20.05 3.09 -5.06
C PRO A 298 -19.79 1.61 -4.76
N ARG A 299 -20.61 1.05 -3.86
CA ARG A 299 -20.48 -0.35 -3.44
C ARG A 299 -20.92 -1.27 -4.58
N ARG A 300 -20.09 -2.22 -4.93
CA ARG A 300 -20.42 -3.29 -5.87
C ARG A 300 -21.36 -4.29 -5.19
N GLU A 301 -22.30 -4.86 -5.94
CA GLU A 301 -23.25 -5.84 -5.40
C GLU A 301 -22.55 -7.04 -4.76
N GLY A 302 -22.97 -7.40 -3.53
CA GLY A 302 -22.38 -8.49 -2.76
C GLY A 302 -20.90 -8.30 -2.37
N ARG A 303 -20.39 -7.05 -2.38
CA ARG A 303 -18.99 -6.73 -2.06
C ARG A 303 -18.89 -5.82 -0.84
N ASN A 304 -17.69 -5.65 -0.37
CA ASN A 304 -17.37 -4.80 0.78
C ASN A 304 -17.57 -3.32 0.43
N GLN A 305 -17.93 -2.52 1.43
CA GLN A 305 -17.90 -1.07 1.30
C GLN A 305 -16.45 -0.58 1.32
N VAL A 306 -16.13 0.33 0.43
CA VAL A 306 -14.81 0.99 0.38
C VAL A 306 -15.00 2.46 0.71
N THR A 307 -14.27 2.94 1.71
CA THR A 307 -14.22 4.34 2.10
C THR A 307 -12.84 4.92 1.81
N LEU A 308 -12.78 5.98 1.03
CA LEU A 308 -11.58 6.74 0.75
C LEU A 308 -11.46 7.92 1.70
N TYR A 309 -10.40 7.96 2.48
CA TYR A 309 -9.94 9.11 3.26
C TYR A 309 -8.82 9.80 2.50
N GLN A 310 -8.97 11.09 2.19
CA GLN A 310 -7.96 11.89 1.52
C GLN A 310 -7.50 13.00 2.45
N PHE A 311 -6.24 12.98 2.83
CA PHE A 311 -5.59 14.02 3.65
C PHE A 311 -4.77 14.89 2.70
N LYS A 312 -5.14 16.18 2.60
CA LYS A 312 -4.64 17.12 1.60
C LYS A 312 -3.96 18.35 2.23
N ALA A 313 -3.53 19.26 1.37
CA ALA A 313 -2.84 20.50 1.73
C ALA A 313 -1.58 20.26 2.60
N GLY A 314 -0.89 19.16 2.35
CA GLY A 314 0.38 18.85 2.98
C GLY A 314 1.53 19.71 2.46
N ARG A 315 2.64 19.74 3.19
CA ARG A 315 3.86 20.41 2.74
C ARG A 315 4.37 19.77 1.42
N PRO A 316 4.79 20.56 0.43
CA PRO A 316 5.34 20.01 -0.80
C PRO A 316 6.58 19.14 -0.55
N ALA A 317 6.68 18.02 -1.27
CA ALA A 317 7.85 17.14 -1.23
C ALA A 317 9.13 17.83 -1.75
N VAL A 318 8.96 18.80 -2.65
CA VAL A 318 10.03 19.67 -3.18
C VAL A 318 9.59 21.12 -3.07
N LYS A 319 10.54 22.04 -2.86
CA LYS A 319 10.25 23.48 -2.76
C LYS A 319 9.53 23.99 -4.02
N GLY A 320 8.38 24.63 -3.82
CA GLY A 320 7.57 25.17 -4.92
C GLY A 320 6.76 24.11 -5.68
N GLY A 321 6.80 22.85 -5.24
CA GLY A 321 6.00 21.77 -5.81
C GLY A 321 4.55 21.79 -5.31
N ARG A 322 3.76 20.87 -5.83
CA ARG A 322 2.37 20.62 -5.41
C ARG A 322 2.31 20.17 -3.94
N PRO A 323 1.32 20.61 -3.14
CA PRO A 323 1.05 20.08 -1.81
C PRO A 323 0.89 18.56 -1.84
N THR A 324 1.53 17.86 -0.89
CA THR A 324 1.42 16.39 -0.78
C THR A 324 0.05 15.98 -0.27
N GLU A 325 -0.34 14.77 -0.63
CA GLU A 325 -1.56 14.12 -0.16
C GLU A 325 -1.25 12.73 0.37
N VAL A 326 -2.06 12.28 1.33
CA VAL A 326 -2.09 10.89 1.80
C VAL A 326 -3.51 10.36 1.59
N TRP A 327 -3.62 9.21 0.93
CA TRP A 327 -4.89 8.55 0.68
C TRP A 327 -4.94 7.22 1.42
N LEU A 328 -6.04 6.95 2.12
CA LEU A 328 -6.32 5.67 2.76
C LEU A 328 -7.64 5.11 2.21
N TYR A 329 -7.58 3.97 1.56
CA TYR A 329 -8.75 3.18 1.22
C TYR A 329 -8.98 2.13 2.31
N LYS A 330 -9.99 2.32 3.11
CA LYS A 330 -10.48 1.35 4.10
C LYS A 330 -11.52 0.46 3.43
N VAL A 331 -11.28 -0.84 3.38
CA VAL A 331 -12.21 -1.83 2.83
C VAL A 331 -12.85 -2.56 4.00
N GLU A 332 -14.11 -2.21 4.31
CA GLU A 332 -14.85 -2.78 5.44
C GLU A 332 -15.10 -4.27 5.22
N GLY A 333 -14.61 -5.12 6.14
CA GLY A 333 -14.71 -6.57 5.99
C GLY A 333 -13.79 -7.17 4.93
N GLY A 334 -12.92 -6.35 4.31
CA GLY A 334 -11.95 -6.81 3.30
C GLY A 334 -10.88 -7.72 3.90
N ASP A 335 -10.47 -8.71 3.12
CA ASP A 335 -9.43 -9.70 3.42
C ASP A 335 -8.03 -9.25 2.94
N HIS A 336 -7.03 -10.14 3.07
CA HIS A 336 -5.66 -9.94 2.58
C HIS A 336 -5.60 -10.04 1.05
N SER A 337 -5.86 -8.95 0.36
CA SER A 337 -5.97 -8.96 -1.10
C SER A 337 -5.63 -7.59 -1.73
N TRP A 338 -5.62 -7.55 -3.07
CA TRP A 338 -5.60 -6.30 -3.83
C TRP A 338 -6.92 -5.54 -3.79
N SER A 339 -7.96 -6.06 -3.13
CA SER A 339 -9.31 -5.51 -3.07
C SER A 339 -10.01 -5.31 -4.43
N ASP A 340 -9.59 -6.06 -5.47
CA ASP A 340 -10.12 -5.91 -6.84
C ASP A 340 -11.59 -6.30 -6.96
N LYS A 341 -12.08 -7.13 -6.03
CA LYS A 341 -13.49 -7.50 -5.97
C LYS A 341 -14.35 -6.31 -5.54
N ASP A 342 -13.78 -5.44 -4.71
CA ASP A 342 -14.48 -4.34 -4.07
C ASP A 342 -14.33 -3.03 -4.87
N MET A 343 -13.17 -2.78 -5.48
CA MET A 343 -12.90 -1.61 -6.33
C MET A 343 -11.94 -1.96 -7.49
N ASP A 344 -11.75 -1.06 -8.44
CA ASP A 344 -10.67 -1.17 -9.44
C ASP A 344 -9.37 -0.59 -8.87
N THR A 345 -8.66 -1.41 -8.10
CA THR A 345 -7.49 -0.97 -7.35
C THR A 345 -6.38 -0.43 -8.25
N CYS A 346 -6.14 -1.04 -9.41
CA CYS A 346 -5.10 -0.56 -10.32
C CYS A 346 -5.44 0.81 -10.92
N SER A 347 -6.70 1.04 -11.28
CA SER A 347 -7.15 2.35 -11.76
C SER A 347 -7.08 3.41 -10.66
N GLU A 348 -7.41 3.05 -9.41
CA GLU A 348 -7.30 3.98 -8.26
C GLU A 348 -5.84 4.32 -7.93
N ILE A 349 -4.91 3.34 -8.00
CA ILE A 349 -3.47 3.59 -7.88
C ILE A 349 -3.01 4.57 -8.95
N TRP A 350 -3.42 4.35 -10.20
CA TRP A 350 -3.05 5.27 -11.28
C TRP A 350 -3.70 6.65 -11.13
N ARG A 351 -4.96 6.71 -10.72
CA ARG A 351 -5.63 7.98 -10.39
C ARG A 351 -4.86 8.78 -9.33
N PHE A 352 -4.30 8.10 -8.34
CA PHE A 352 -3.43 8.72 -7.35
C PHE A 352 -2.08 9.15 -7.97
N PHE A 353 -1.40 8.26 -8.70
CA PHE A 353 -0.07 8.54 -9.26
C PHE A 353 -0.08 9.63 -10.34
N SER A 354 -1.07 9.62 -11.22
CA SER A 354 -1.17 10.57 -12.34
C SER A 354 -1.26 12.04 -11.89
N GLN A 355 -1.74 12.30 -10.68
CA GLN A 355 -1.76 13.65 -10.12
C GLN A 355 -0.35 14.23 -9.89
N TRP A 356 0.67 13.37 -9.79
CA TRP A 356 2.04 13.75 -9.49
C TRP A 356 2.94 13.81 -10.70
N ILE A 357 2.42 13.60 -11.90
CA ILE A 357 3.16 13.73 -13.16
C ILE A 357 3.50 15.20 -13.38
N ASP A 358 4.81 15.46 -13.68
CA ASP A 358 5.33 16.80 -14.02
C ASP A 358 5.09 17.11 -15.50
#